data_8e25ac06b78b93a148d3f8b5afa927ce
#
_entry.id   8e25ac06b78b93a148d3f8b5afa927ce
#
_cell.length_a   1.000
_cell.length_b   1.000
_cell.length_c   1.000
_cell.angle_alpha   90.00
_cell.angle_beta   90.00
_cell.angle_gamma   90.00
#
_symmetry.space_group_name_H-M   'P 1'
#
loop_
_entity.id
_entity.type
_entity.pdbx_description
1 polymer ?
#
loop_
_entity_poly.entity_id
_entity_poly.type
_entity_poly.pdbx_seq_one_letter_code
_entity_poly.pdbx_strand_id
1 'polypeptide(L)'
;MAKLEFANKWNTTLVEPNNPVLQNECTVDPLATDIVWQNVEQEMFKLMHERIGIGLAAPQLGNPVKMFVMRHSTEGDIAVYNPKILNVSEETISMEEGCLTFPGLFFHVTRPEAVQVTFQNRKGEEQSMELTGMDSRCFQHETDHLHGVLNLSYISDFKLQRAIKKRDKLIKKYSKMKQSVGRV
;
A
#
# COMPACT_ATOMS: atom_id res chain seq x y z
N MET A 1 -10.33 -29.29 9.67
CA MET A 1 -10.52 -28.02 8.93
C MET A 1 -10.89 -26.98 9.96
N ALA A 2 -9.94 -26.16 10.37
CA ALA A 2 -10.21 -25.04 11.26
C ALA A 2 -10.98 -23.99 10.47
N LYS A 3 -12.27 -23.77 10.80
CA LYS A 3 -12.99 -22.58 10.37
C LYS A 3 -12.25 -21.40 10.96
N LEU A 4 -11.59 -20.63 10.10
CA LEU A 4 -11.16 -19.29 10.44
C LEU A 4 -12.43 -18.49 10.76
N GLU A 5 -12.77 -18.41 12.04
CA GLU A 5 -13.72 -17.42 12.53
C GLU A 5 -13.08 -16.06 12.40
N PHE A 6 -13.13 -15.48 11.19
CA PHE A 6 -12.97 -14.07 11.02
C PHE A 6 -14.21 -13.41 11.59
N ALA A 7 -14.24 -13.27 12.91
CA ALA A 7 -15.26 -12.53 13.60
C ALA A 7 -15.26 -11.10 13.05
N ASN A 8 -16.33 -10.69 12.41
CA ASN A 8 -16.94 -9.39 12.13
C ASN A 8 -16.24 -8.09 12.61
N LYS A 9 -14.92 -8.04 12.66
CA LYS A 9 -14.19 -6.88 13.12
C LYS A 9 -12.99 -6.64 12.20
N TRP A 10 -13.28 -6.02 11.07
CA TRP A 10 -12.26 -5.47 10.19
C TRP A 10 -11.49 -4.41 10.95
N ASN A 11 -10.17 -4.55 10.96
CA ASN A 11 -9.33 -3.49 11.44
C ASN A 11 -9.29 -2.40 10.35
N THR A 12 -9.90 -1.26 10.62
CA THR A 12 -9.91 -0.09 9.74
C THR A 12 -8.75 0.86 10.03
N THR A 13 -7.82 0.46 10.89
CA THR A 13 -6.64 1.23 11.26
C THR A 13 -5.37 0.55 10.72
N LEU A 14 -4.40 1.36 10.32
CA LEU A 14 -3.08 0.85 9.94
C LEU A 14 -2.45 0.08 11.11
N VAL A 15 -1.89 -1.08 10.80
CA VAL A 15 -1.12 -1.84 11.79
C VAL A 15 0.23 -1.15 12.07
N GLU A 16 0.80 -1.47 13.23
CA GLU A 16 2.14 -0.98 13.57
C GLU A 16 3.20 -1.49 12.57
N PRO A 17 4.25 -0.70 12.29
CA PRO A 17 5.28 -1.04 11.30
C PRO A 17 6.00 -2.38 11.51
N ASN A 18 5.99 -2.90 12.72
CA ASN A 18 6.60 -4.19 13.09
C ASN A 18 5.61 -5.35 13.11
N ASN A 19 4.37 -5.15 12.66
CA ASN A 19 3.38 -6.22 12.62
C ASN A 19 3.83 -7.32 11.64
N PRO A 20 3.85 -8.60 12.06
CA PRO A 20 4.33 -9.70 11.22
C PRO A 20 3.56 -9.86 9.90
N VAL A 21 2.28 -9.46 9.84
CA VAL A 21 1.47 -9.56 8.62
C VAL A 21 2.08 -8.80 7.44
N LEU A 22 2.82 -7.72 7.71
CA LEU A 22 3.47 -6.89 6.69
C LEU A 22 4.67 -7.57 6.02
N GLN A 23 5.20 -8.64 6.61
CA GLN A 23 6.38 -9.36 6.14
C GLN A 23 6.05 -10.78 5.65
N ASN A 24 4.77 -11.11 5.62
CA ASN A 24 4.29 -12.41 5.17
C ASN A 24 3.52 -12.28 3.86
N GLU A 25 3.65 -13.28 2.99
CA GLU A 25 2.84 -13.35 1.78
C GLU A 25 1.37 -13.53 2.12
N CYS A 26 0.50 -12.77 1.45
CA CYS A 26 -0.93 -12.93 1.54
C CYS A 26 -1.36 -14.24 0.89
N THR A 27 -2.07 -15.08 1.62
CA THR A 27 -2.50 -16.41 1.14
C THR A 27 -4.01 -16.49 0.88
N VAL A 28 -4.77 -15.54 1.36
CA VAL A 28 -6.23 -15.56 1.27
C VAL A 28 -6.70 -14.94 -0.04
N ASP A 29 -7.42 -15.72 -0.84
CA ASP A 29 -8.17 -15.21 -2.00
C ASP A 29 -9.45 -14.53 -1.50
N PRO A 30 -9.60 -13.22 -1.71
CA PRO A 30 -10.77 -12.49 -1.24
C PRO A 30 -12.06 -12.95 -1.88
N LEU A 31 -12.03 -13.44 -3.12
CA LEU A 31 -13.24 -13.87 -3.85
C LEU A 31 -13.67 -15.30 -3.51
N ALA A 32 -12.81 -16.08 -2.85
CA ALA A 32 -13.10 -17.43 -2.38
C ALA A 32 -13.64 -17.47 -0.93
N THR A 33 -13.98 -16.31 -0.34
CA THR A 33 -14.50 -16.21 1.03
C THR A 33 -15.94 -15.73 1.05
N ASP A 34 -16.70 -16.09 2.11
CA ASP A 34 -18.07 -15.61 2.33
C ASP A 34 -18.12 -14.14 2.82
N ILE A 35 -17.01 -13.46 2.76
CA ILE A 35 -16.86 -12.12 3.31
C ILE A 35 -17.25 -11.08 2.27
N VAL A 36 -18.03 -10.10 2.69
CA VAL A 36 -18.44 -8.96 1.85
C VAL A 36 -17.30 -7.95 1.80
N TRP A 37 -16.31 -8.19 0.94
CA TRP A 37 -15.13 -7.34 0.79
C TRP A 37 -15.43 -5.92 0.31
N GLN A 38 -16.59 -5.68 -0.30
CA GLN A 38 -17.01 -4.33 -0.71
C GLN A 38 -17.05 -3.35 0.47
N ASN A 39 -17.43 -3.80 1.66
CA ASN A 39 -17.43 -2.94 2.84
C ASN A 39 -15.99 -2.59 3.28
N VAL A 40 -15.08 -3.58 3.21
CA VAL A 40 -13.66 -3.38 3.50
C VAL A 40 -13.03 -2.45 2.49
N GLU A 41 -13.32 -2.64 1.21
CA GLU A 41 -12.88 -1.79 0.10
C GLU A 41 -13.24 -0.31 0.33
N GLN A 42 -14.48 -0.04 0.73
CA GLN A 42 -14.93 1.33 1.01
C GLN A 42 -14.16 1.97 2.17
N GLU A 43 -13.93 1.23 3.25
CA GLU A 43 -13.12 1.73 4.37
C GLU A 43 -11.65 1.91 3.96
N MET A 44 -11.12 1.05 3.09
CA MET A 44 -9.76 1.21 2.54
C MET A 44 -9.64 2.47 1.70
N PHE A 45 -10.59 2.74 0.80
CA PHE A 45 -10.61 3.99 0.02
C PHE A 45 -10.68 5.20 0.92
N LYS A 46 -11.58 5.20 1.89
CA LYS A 46 -11.73 6.29 2.86
C LYS A 46 -10.41 6.56 3.60
N LEU A 47 -9.80 5.52 4.15
CA LEU A 47 -8.52 5.64 4.87
C LEU A 47 -7.39 6.11 3.95
N MET A 48 -7.31 5.58 2.72
CA MET A 48 -6.35 6.02 1.71
C MET A 48 -6.46 7.53 1.46
N HIS A 49 -7.68 8.04 1.26
CA HIS A 49 -7.91 9.47 1.03
C HIS A 49 -7.62 10.33 2.27
N GLU A 50 -8.07 9.91 3.44
CA GLU A 50 -7.80 10.61 4.71
C GLU A 50 -6.30 10.76 5.00
N ARG A 51 -5.50 9.80 4.53
CA ARG A 51 -4.04 9.80 4.67
C ARG A 51 -3.30 10.39 3.47
N ILE A 52 -4.03 10.92 2.48
CA ILE A 52 -3.48 11.51 1.25
C ILE A 52 -2.59 10.48 0.51
N GLY A 53 -3.01 9.20 0.56
CA GLY A 53 -2.38 8.11 -0.17
C GLY A 53 -2.92 7.98 -1.58
N ILE A 54 -2.19 7.26 -2.43
CA ILE A 54 -2.61 6.87 -3.78
C ILE A 54 -2.83 5.35 -3.90
N GLY A 55 -2.42 4.59 -2.89
CA GLY A 55 -2.64 3.16 -2.75
C GLY A 55 -2.70 2.73 -1.30
N LEU A 56 -3.33 1.58 -1.03
CA LEU A 56 -3.41 0.94 0.28
C LEU A 56 -3.71 -0.55 0.12
N ALA A 57 -2.84 -1.40 0.64
CA ALA A 57 -3.00 -2.86 0.61
C ALA A 57 -3.65 -3.41 1.88
N ALA A 58 -4.42 -4.50 1.74
CA ALA A 58 -5.12 -5.14 2.86
C ALA A 58 -4.22 -5.58 4.02
N PRO A 59 -2.99 -6.09 3.81
CA PRO A 59 -2.09 -6.42 4.91
C PRO A 59 -1.68 -5.21 5.76
N GLN A 60 -1.72 -3.99 5.22
CA GLN A 60 -1.48 -2.78 6.01
C GLN A 60 -2.59 -2.53 7.05
N LEU A 61 -3.74 -3.17 6.91
CA LEU A 61 -4.83 -3.18 7.89
C LEU A 61 -4.86 -4.48 8.73
N GLY A 62 -3.84 -5.32 8.63
CA GLY A 62 -3.79 -6.58 9.36
C GLY A 62 -4.51 -7.75 8.69
N ASN A 63 -4.97 -7.59 7.44
CA ASN A 63 -5.70 -8.62 6.70
C ASN A 63 -4.78 -9.28 5.66
N PRO A 64 -4.39 -10.57 5.79
CA PRO A 64 -3.49 -11.25 4.85
C PRO A 64 -4.21 -11.69 3.56
N VAL A 65 -4.81 -10.74 2.88
CA VAL A 65 -5.71 -10.95 1.73
C VAL A 65 -5.11 -10.35 0.47
N LYS A 66 -5.26 -11.05 -0.66
CA LYS A 66 -4.73 -10.62 -1.96
C LYS A 66 -5.56 -9.50 -2.58
N MET A 67 -5.62 -8.34 -1.92
CA MET A 67 -6.29 -7.16 -2.45
C MET A 67 -5.61 -5.86 -2.00
N PHE A 68 -5.77 -4.85 -2.84
CA PHE A 68 -5.46 -3.47 -2.51
C PHE A 68 -6.42 -2.51 -3.21
N VAL A 69 -6.41 -1.26 -2.80
CA VAL A 69 -7.08 -0.15 -3.49
C VAL A 69 -6.04 0.82 -4.00
N MET A 70 -6.32 1.46 -5.14
CA MET A 70 -5.46 2.52 -5.66
C MET A 70 -6.27 3.57 -6.41
N ARG A 71 -5.68 4.78 -6.53
CA ARG A 71 -6.18 5.82 -7.42
C ARG A 71 -5.49 5.69 -8.77
N HIS A 72 -6.24 5.29 -9.76
CA HIS A 72 -5.79 5.24 -11.15
C HIS A 72 -5.99 6.61 -11.82
N SER A 73 -5.06 7.02 -12.69
CA SER A 73 -5.04 8.36 -13.28
C SER A 73 -6.26 8.69 -14.14
N THR A 74 -6.85 7.69 -14.80
CA THR A 74 -8.01 7.85 -15.69
C THR A 74 -9.29 7.21 -15.17
N GLU A 75 -9.19 6.05 -14.49
CA GLU A 75 -10.35 5.30 -13.98
C GLU A 75 -10.81 5.78 -12.60
N GLY A 76 -10.03 6.63 -11.94
CA GLY A 76 -10.29 7.04 -10.57
C GLY A 76 -9.93 5.96 -9.55
N ASP A 77 -10.74 5.81 -8.51
CA ASP A 77 -10.48 4.83 -7.47
C ASP A 77 -10.87 3.41 -7.93
N ILE A 78 -9.91 2.50 -7.94
CA ILE A 78 -10.11 1.10 -8.32
C ILE A 78 -9.71 0.17 -7.18
N ALA A 79 -10.47 -0.91 -7.01
CA ALA A 79 -10.13 -2.02 -6.14
C ALA A 79 -9.59 -3.19 -6.97
N VAL A 80 -8.47 -3.70 -6.55
CA VAL A 80 -7.69 -4.72 -7.24
C VAL A 80 -7.70 -5.99 -6.39
N TYR A 81 -8.25 -7.06 -6.94
CA TYR A 81 -8.34 -8.37 -6.31
C TYR A 81 -7.46 -9.36 -7.07
N ASN A 82 -6.73 -10.19 -6.35
CA ASN A 82 -5.86 -11.23 -6.92
C ASN A 82 -4.94 -10.70 -8.04
N PRO A 83 -4.17 -9.61 -7.80
CA PRO A 83 -3.33 -9.00 -8.83
C PRO A 83 -2.21 -9.92 -9.28
N LYS A 84 -1.84 -9.78 -10.57
CA LYS A 84 -0.65 -10.41 -11.16
C LYS A 84 0.05 -9.40 -12.05
N ILE A 85 1.36 -9.29 -11.92
CA ILE A 85 2.22 -8.62 -12.89
C ILE A 85 2.67 -9.68 -13.89
N LEU A 86 2.29 -9.52 -15.15
CA LEU A 86 2.59 -10.46 -16.23
C LEU A 86 3.93 -10.15 -16.88
N ASN A 87 4.16 -8.87 -17.18
CA ASN A 87 5.38 -8.38 -17.82
C ASN A 87 5.80 -7.05 -17.19
N VAL A 88 7.07 -6.75 -17.27
CA VAL A 88 7.65 -5.48 -16.87
C VAL A 88 8.51 -4.91 -18.00
N SER A 89 8.61 -3.60 -18.12
CA SER A 89 9.50 -2.95 -19.06
C SER A 89 10.98 -3.18 -18.69
N GLU A 90 11.86 -3.18 -19.68
CA GLU A 90 13.32 -3.15 -19.46
C GLU A 90 13.76 -1.79 -18.91
N GLU A 91 13.08 -0.74 -19.34
CA GLU A 91 13.31 0.61 -18.85
C GLU A 91 12.88 0.73 -17.40
N THR A 92 13.75 1.33 -16.60
CA THR A 92 13.49 1.55 -15.17
C THR A 92 13.59 3.03 -14.83
N ILE A 93 12.77 3.48 -13.88
CA ILE A 93 12.76 4.85 -13.41
C ILE A 93 12.90 4.91 -11.89
N SER A 94 13.72 5.86 -11.41
CA SER A 94 13.88 6.14 -9.99
C SER A 94 12.91 7.24 -9.58
N MET A 95 11.94 6.91 -8.71
CA MET A 95 10.95 7.86 -8.20
C MET A 95 10.92 7.86 -6.68
N GLU A 96 10.52 8.98 -6.08
CA GLU A 96 10.33 9.06 -4.64
C GLU A 96 9.04 8.31 -4.24
N GLU A 97 9.16 7.38 -3.30
CA GLU A 97 8.05 6.62 -2.72
C GLU A 97 7.91 6.91 -1.24
N GLY A 98 6.66 7.03 -0.80
CA GLY A 98 6.25 6.95 0.59
C GLY A 98 5.39 5.71 0.82
N CYS A 99 5.16 5.35 2.08
CA CYS A 99 4.25 4.28 2.46
C CYS A 99 3.43 4.74 3.67
N LEU A 100 2.12 4.46 3.65
CA LEU A 100 1.22 4.83 4.75
C LEU A 100 1.59 4.12 6.07
N THR A 101 2.21 2.95 5.99
CA THR A 101 2.76 2.23 7.17
C THR A 101 3.95 2.98 7.81
N PHE A 102 4.69 3.79 7.03
CA PHE A 102 5.87 4.52 7.49
C PHE A 102 5.71 6.02 7.27
N PRO A 103 4.81 6.71 7.98
CA PRO A 103 4.48 8.10 7.71
C PRO A 103 5.71 9.01 7.82
N GLY A 104 5.85 9.89 6.82
CA GLY A 104 6.94 10.85 6.73
C GLY A 104 8.29 10.28 6.30
N LEU A 105 8.37 9.00 5.92
CA LEU A 105 9.54 8.41 5.28
C LEU A 105 9.34 8.39 3.77
N PHE A 106 10.23 9.10 3.07
CA PHE A 106 10.25 9.17 1.62
C PHE A 106 11.68 8.92 1.13
N PHE A 107 11.81 8.11 0.08
CA PHE A 107 13.11 7.81 -0.55
C PHE A 107 12.92 7.28 -1.96
N HIS A 108 13.97 7.42 -2.77
CA HIS A 108 13.93 6.99 -4.16
C HIS A 108 14.06 5.46 -4.26
N VAL A 109 13.12 4.86 -4.99
CA VAL A 109 13.11 3.45 -5.37
C VAL A 109 13.16 3.36 -6.89
N THR A 110 14.01 2.48 -7.42
CA THR A 110 14.08 2.19 -8.85
C THR A 110 13.17 1.01 -9.16
N ARG A 111 12.25 1.20 -10.10
CA ARG A 111 11.33 0.15 -10.58
C ARG A 111 11.17 0.20 -12.09
N PRO A 112 10.71 -0.88 -12.74
CA PRO A 112 10.22 -0.84 -14.12
C PRO A 112 9.25 0.32 -14.32
N GLU A 113 9.38 1.05 -15.45
CA GLU A 113 8.52 2.18 -15.76
C GLU A 113 7.10 1.73 -16.11
N ALA A 114 6.98 0.64 -16.87
CA ALA A 114 5.70 0.08 -17.27
C ALA A 114 5.54 -1.37 -16.82
N VAL A 115 4.30 -1.75 -16.54
CA VAL A 115 3.92 -3.13 -16.21
C VAL A 115 2.65 -3.51 -16.95
N GLN A 116 2.59 -4.77 -17.45
CA GLN A 116 1.35 -5.40 -17.87
C GLN A 116 0.79 -6.21 -16.71
N VAL A 117 -0.47 -5.97 -16.36
CA VAL A 117 -1.09 -6.56 -15.18
C VAL A 117 -2.42 -7.19 -15.51
N THR A 118 -2.79 -8.21 -14.74
CA THR A 118 -4.16 -8.72 -14.64
C THR A 118 -4.58 -8.71 -13.19
N PHE A 119 -5.88 -8.52 -12.97
CA PHE A 119 -6.50 -8.59 -11.67
C PHE A 119 -8.00 -8.85 -11.82
N GLN A 120 -8.68 -9.15 -10.75
CA GLN A 120 -10.13 -9.27 -10.75
C GLN A 120 -10.75 -8.01 -10.12
N ASN A 121 -11.89 -7.60 -10.64
CA ASN A 121 -12.70 -6.58 -9.97
C ASN A 121 -13.56 -7.23 -8.86
N ARG A 122 -14.36 -6.43 -8.14
CA ARG A 122 -15.23 -6.90 -7.06
C ARG A 122 -16.27 -7.95 -7.47
N LYS A 123 -16.54 -8.10 -8.77
CA LYS A 123 -17.46 -9.12 -9.31
C LYS A 123 -16.76 -10.41 -9.70
N GLY A 124 -15.42 -10.47 -9.56
CA GLY A 124 -14.59 -11.58 -10.02
C GLY A 124 -14.29 -11.54 -11.53
N GLU A 125 -14.66 -10.48 -12.22
CA GLU A 125 -14.39 -10.30 -13.65
C GLU A 125 -12.90 -9.92 -13.83
N GLU A 126 -12.21 -10.66 -14.73
CA GLU A 126 -10.80 -10.39 -15.03
C GLU A 126 -10.66 -9.08 -15.80
N GLN A 127 -9.70 -8.28 -15.36
CA GLN A 127 -9.28 -7.03 -15.96
C GLN A 127 -7.81 -7.17 -16.40
N SER A 128 -7.45 -6.51 -17.49
CA SER A 128 -6.07 -6.43 -17.96
C SER A 128 -5.74 -4.99 -18.32
N MET A 129 -4.59 -4.51 -17.85
CA MET A 129 -4.13 -3.15 -18.09
C MET A 129 -2.64 -3.11 -18.40
N GLU A 130 -2.24 -2.12 -19.17
CA GLU A 130 -0.86 -1.67 -19.28
C GLU A 130 -0.73 -0.37 -18.50
N LEU A 131 0.08 -0.38 -17.46
CA LEU A 131 0.25 0.75 -16.53
C LEU A 131 1.63 1.37 -16.72
N THR A 132 1.70 2.70 -16.67
CA THR A 132 2.94 3.47 -16.78
C THR A 132 3.02 4.53 -15.68
N GLY A 133 4.20 5.10 -15.48
CA GLY A 133 4.40 6.22 -14.58
C GLY A 133 3.93 5.95 -13.15
N MET A 134 3.06 6.83 -12.62
CA MET A 134 2.59 6.73 -11.23
C MET A 134 1.64 5.55 -11.01
N ASP A 135 0.82 5.18 -12.00
CA ASP A 135 -0.08 4.03 -11.89
C ASP A 135 0.69 2.72 -11.82
N SER A 136 1.73 2.57 -12.67
CA SER A 136 2.67 1.45 -12.60
C SER A 136 3.39 1.41 -11.24
N ARG A 137 3.85 2.56 -10.75
CA ARG A 137 4.54 2.71 -9.47
C ARG A 137 3.66 2.25 -8.31
N CYS A 138 2.42 2.74 -8.27
CA CYS A 138 1.46 2.40 -7.24
C CYS A 138 1.12 0.90 -7.26
N PHE A 139 0.80 0.36 -8.44
CA PHE A 139 0.46 -1.05 -8.57
C PHE A 139 1.60 -1.98 -8.10
N GLN A 140 2.85 -1.67 -8.47
CA GLN A 140 4.02 -2.43 -8.02
C GLN A 140 4.21 -2.33 -6.50
N HIS A 141 4.05 -1.12 -5.92
CA HIS A 141 4.18 -0.90 -4.48
C HIS A 141 3.14 -1.69 -3.68
N GLU A 142 1.86 -1.64 -4.10
CA GLU A 142 0.79 -2.35 -3.41
C GLU A 142 0.90 -3.88 -3.61
N THR A 143 1.36 -4.33 -4.78
CA THR A 143 1.64 -5.75 -5.03
C THR A 143 2.76 -6.27 -4.14
N ASP A 144 3.81 -5.47 -3.89
CA ASP A 144 4.88 -5.82 -2.94
C ASP A 144 4.32 -6.12 -1.55
N HIS A 145 3.41 -5.29 -1.05
CA HIS A 145 2.75 -5.53 0.23
C HIS A 145 2.04 -6.88 0.31
N LEU A 146 1.45 -7.35 -0.80
CA LEU A 146 0.80 -8.67 -0.85
C LEU A 146 1.79 -9.83 -0.79
N HIS A 147 3.05 -9.59 -1.17
CA HIS A 147 4.14 -10.57 -1.09
C HIS A 147 5.01 -10.40 0.17
N GLY A 148 4.59 -9.56 1.12
CA GLY A 148 5.35 -9.30 2.33
C GLY A 148 6.61 -8.46 2.12
N VAL A 149 6.70 -7.75 0.99
CA VAL A 149 7.84 -6.89 0.66
C VAL A 149 7.49 -5.45 1.02
N LEU A 150 8.37 -4.81 1.77
CA LEU A 150 8.23 -3.41 2.13
C LEU A 150 9.19 -2.55 1.29
N ASN A 151 8.77 -1.34 0.95
CA ASN A 151 9.61 -0.42 0.18
C ASN A 151 10.96 -0.11 0.86
N LEU A 152 11.06 -0.31 2.18
CA LEU A 152 12.30 -0.18 2.95
C LEU A 152 13.39 -1.16 2.48
N SER A 153 13.03 -2.31 1.91
CA SER A 153 13.99 -3.32 1.43
C SER A 153 14.76 -2.88 0.17
N TYR A 154 14.27 -1.84 -0.52
CA TYR A 154 14.90 -1.31 -1.73
C TYR A 154 16.02 -0.31 -1.45
N ILE A 155 16.27 0.02 -0.18
CA ILE A 155 17.32 0.96 0.20
C ILE A 155 18.27 0.34 1.23
N SER A 156 19.51 0.81 1.24
CA SER A 156 20.48 0.39 2.25
C SER A 156 20.12 0.94 3.64
N ASP A 157 20.53 0.23 4.69
CA ASP A 157 20.34 0.65 6.08
C ASP A 157 20.87 2.08 6.32
N PHE A 158 21.98 2.44 5.68
CA PHE A 158 22.53 3.78 5.79
C PHE A 158 21.56 4.85 5.25
N LYS A 159 20.94 4.62 4.09
CA LYS A 159 19.93 5.53 3.51
C LYS A 159 18.69 5.59 4.40
N LEU A 160 18.23 4.44 4.90
CA LEU A 160 17.09 4.36 5.83
C LEU A 160 17.34 5.17 7.09
N GLN A 161 18.48 5.00 7.75
CA GLN A 161 18.83 5.76 8.96
C GLN A 161 18.91 7.28 8.71
N ARG A 162 19.36 7.69 7.53
CA ARG A 162 19.35 9.11 7.14
C ARG A 162 17.93 9.64 6.95
N ALA A 163 17.04 8.86 6.31
CA ALA A 163 15.63 9.23 6.12
C ALA A 163 14.91 9.36 7.47
N ILE A 164 15.11 8.41 8.40
CA ILE A 164 14.57 8.47 9.75
C ILE A 164 15.03 9.73 10.49
N LYS A 165 16.34 10.02 10.48
CA LYS A 165 16.89 11.23 11.13
C LYS A 165 16.30 12.51 10.53
N LYS A 166 16.11 12.56 9.20
CA LYS A 166 15.48 13.72 8.52
C LYS A 166 14.03 13.90 8.97
N ARG A 167 13.24 12.81 8.97
CA ARG A 167 11.85 12.81 9.46
C ARG A 167 11.75 13.30 10.89
N ASP A 168 12.54 12.73 11.80
CA ASP A 168 12.48 13.04 13.23
C ASP A 168 12.86 14.51 13.51
N LYS A 169 13.81 15.05 12.73
CA LYS A 169 14.16 16.47 12.77
C LYS A 169 13.00 17.37 12.33
N LEU A 170 12.26 16.97 11.29
CA LEU A 170 11.09 17.70 10.82
C LEU A 170 9.97 17.66 11.86
N ILE A 171 9.65 16.49 12.42
CA ILE A 171 8.64 16.32 13.48
C ILE A 171 8.97 17.23 14.67
N LYS A 172 10.22 17.23 15.15
CA LYS A 172 10.66 18.11 16.24
C LYS A 172 10.51 19.59 15.91
N LYS A 173 10.80 19.99 14.65
CA LYS A 173 10.62 21.38 14.21
C LYS A 173 9.15 21.78 14.23
N TYR A 174 8.25 20.96 13.68
CA TYR A 174 6.81 21.24 13.63
C TYR A 174 6.18 21.27 15.03
N SER A 175 6.59 20.37 15.92
CA SER A 175 6.10 20.37 17.32
C SER A 175 6.45 21.66 18.06
N LYS A 176 7.67 22.18 17.88
CA LYS A 176 8.08 23.47 18.45
C LYS A 176 7.29 24.64 17.89
N MET A 177 7.03 24.64 16.58
CA MET A 177 6.22 25.69 15.94
C MET A 177 4.78 25.71 16.46
N LYS A 178 4.14 24.54 16.61
CA LYS A 178 2.78 24.44 17.19
C LYS A 178 2.75 24.98 18.63
N GLN A 179 3.73 24.70 19.44
CA GLN A 179 3.81 25.20 20.84
C GLN A 179 4.03 26.71 20.90
N SER A 180 4.69 27.32 19.91
CA SER A 180 4.90 28.77 19.86
C SER A 180 3.66 29.53 19.40
N VAL A 181 2.83 28.94 18.52
CA VAL A 181 1.59 29.56 18.01
C VAL A 181 0.42 29.43 19.00
N GLY A 182 0.39 28.37 19.82
CA GLY A 182 -0.66 28.17 20.84
C GLY A 182 -0.46 28.93 22.16
N ARG A 183 0.50 29.86 22.22
CA ARG A 183 0.77 30.74 23.37
C ARG A 183 0.39 32.21 23.16
N VAL A 184 -0.49 32.50 22.17
CA VAL A 184 -1.05 33.82 21.95
C VAL A 184 -2.53 33.81 22.35
#